data_62516b505e529820ddf9f45e7c049165
#
_entry.id   62516b505e529820ddf9f45e7c049165
#
_cell.length_a   1.000
_cell.length_b   1.000
_cell.length_c   1.000
_cell.angle_alpha   90.00
_cell.angle_beta   90.00
_cell.angle_gamma   90.00
#
_symmetry.space_group_name_H-M   'P 1'
#
loop_
_entity.id
_entity.type
_entity.pdbx_description
1 polymer ?
#
loop_
_entity_poly.entity_id
_entity_poly.type
_entity_poly.pdbx_seq_one_letter_code
_entity_poly.pdbx_strand_id
1 'polypeptide(L)'
;SEELIIITITDKWYSSISIMQILCISGAFTPIAYLYQQLIISKGKSRIYMWNTIALGIILLSGVLLVHAHGIYAMLAVYVSTNILWLLTWHYFVWQEIGLKLRHALIDILPYAVIAATVMVITYYSTRSIENIYLRLASKIVLAAALYVAAMWGSRSVTFKESIQYFIKKKTHEPQ
;
A
#
# COMPACT_ATOMS: atom_id res chain seq x y z
N SER A 1 -12.00 8.60 4.26
CA SER A 1 -11.75 7.90 5.51
C SER A 1 -12.17 8.65 6.76
N GLU A 2 -12.70 9.90 6.64
CA GLU A 2 -13.34 10.60 7.75
C GLU A 2 -14.49 9.76 8.33
N GLU A 3 -15.34 9.23 7.45
CA GLU A 3 -16.48 8.42 7.83
C GLU A 3 -16.08 7.19 8.65
N LEU A 4 -14.97 6.54 8.31
CA LEU A 4 -14.50 5.36 9.01
C LEU A 4 -14.09 5.70 10.45
N ILE A 5 -13.39 6.80 10.66
CA ILE A 5 -12.95 7.24 12.00
C ILE A 5 -14.15 7.68 12.84
N ILE A 6 -15.06 8.48 12.27
CA ILE A 6 -16.24 8.96 12.99
C ILE A 6 -17.14 7.80 13.40
N ILE A 7 -17.32 6.79 12.54
CA ILE A 7 -18.15 5.61 12.84
C ILE A 7 -17.49 4.69 13.89
N THR A 8 -16.14 4.56 13.83
CA THR A 8 -15.45 3.55 14.65
C THR A 8 -15.04 4.09 16.01
N ILE A 9 -14.65 5.40 16.10
CA ILE A 9 -13.94 5.91 17.28
C ILE A 9 -14.61 7.15 17.89
N THR A 10 -15.65 7.72 17.28
CA THR A 10 -16.37 8.93 17.74
C THR A 10 -15.64 10.25 17.38
N ASP A 11 -16.38 11.36 17.37
CA ASP A 11 -15.92 12.71 16.99
C ASP A 11 -14.72 13.24 17.78
N LYS A 12 -14.45 12.67 18.96
CA LYS A 12 -13.35 13.05 19.84
C LYS A 12 -11.96 12.87 19.20
N TRP A 13 -11.85 12.02 18.17
CA TRP A 13 -10.59 11.68 17.51
C TRP A 13 -10.41 12.30 16.11
N TYR A 14 -11.06 13.44 15.88
CA TYR A 14 -10.96 14.15 14.60
C TYR A 14 -9.50 14.46 14.19
N SER A 15 -8.63 14.74 15.15
CA SER A 15 -7.19 14.95 14.90
C SER A 15 -6.47 13.71 14.36
N SER A 16 -7.01 12.50 14.59
CA SER A 16 -6.42 11.25 14.09
C SER A 16 -6.66 11.03 12.60
N ILE A 17 -7.59 11.77 11.98
CA ILE A 17 -7.86 11.69 10.53
C ILE A 17 -6.60 12.02 9.74
N SER A 18 -5.93 13.12 10.08
CA SER A 18 -4.70 13.54 9.40
C SER A 18 -3.56 12.54 9.59
N ILE A 19 -3.45 11.97 10.80
CA ILE A 19 -2.47 10.90 11.11
C ILE A 19 -2.72 9.68 10.22
N MET A 20 -3.97 9.23 10.12
CA MET A 20 -4.35 8.08 9.30
C MET A 20 -4.10 8.34 7.81
N GLN A 21 -4.37 9.53 7.32
CA GLN A 21 -4.09 9.91 5.93
C GLN A 21 -2.60 9.83 5.61
N ILE A 22 -1.74 10.34 6.50
CA ILE A 22 -0.28 10.26 6.35
C ILE A 22 0.19 8.82 6.34
N LEU A 23 -0.32 7.98 7.25
CA LEU A 23 0.02 6.55 7.30
C LEU A 23 -0.47 5.78 6.07
N CYS A 24 -1.62 6.13 5.50
CA CYS A 24 -2.12 5.53 4.25
C CYS A 24 -1.16 5.77 3.07
N ILE A 25 -0.48 6.91 3.02
CA ILE A 25 0.54 7.17 2.00
C ILE A 25 1.68 6.15 2.11
N SER A 26 2.22 5.95 3.31
CA SER A 26 3.25 4.92 3.55
C SER A 26 2.74 3.52 3.23
N GLY A 27 1.50 3.22 3.62
CA GLY A 27 0.84 1.93 3.37
C GLY A 27 0.74 1.57 1.89
N ALA A 28 0.58 2.57 1.01
CA ALA A 28 0.52 2.34 -0.44
C ALA A 28 1.85 1.80 -1.02
N PHE A 29 2.99 2.12 -0.40
CA PHE A 29 4.31 1.66 -0.83
C PHE A 29 4.75 0.34 -0.16
N THR A 30 4.10 -0.05 0.92
CA THR A 30 4.44 -1.27 1.69
C THR A 30 4.42 -2.55 0.83
N PRO A 31 3.43 -2.81 -0.06
CA PRO A 31 3.44 -4.01 -0.89
C PRO A 31 4.66 -4.09 -1.82
N ILE A 32 5.12 -2.95 -2.34
CA ILE A 32 6.29 -2.89 -3.22
C ILE A 32 7.56 -3.23 -2.44
N ALA A 33 7.72 -2.65 -1.25
CA ALA A 33 8.84 -2.97 -0.36
C ALA A 33 8.85 -4.45 0.00
N TYR A 34 7.70 -5.03 0.30
CA TYR A 34 7.55 -6.44 0.64
C TYR A 34 7.92 -7.36 -0.52
N LEU A 35 7.51 -7.04 -1.75
CA LEU A 35 7.92 -7.79 -2.94
C LEU A 35 9.44 -7.79 -3.13
N TYR A 36 10.10 -6.65 -2.97
CA TYR A 36 11.56 -6.56 -3.06
C TYR A 36 12.25 -7.39 -1.98
N GLN A 37 11.74 -7.38 -0.75
CA GLN A 37 12.25 -8.19 0.35
C GLN A 37 12.13 -9.68 0.05
N GLN A 38 10.95 -10.14 -0.38
CA GLN A 38 10.72 -11.56 -0.72
C GLN A 38 11.61 -12.01 -1.87
N LEU A 39 11.88 -11.15 -2.83
CA LEU A 39 12.71 -11.42 -3.97
C LEU A 39 14.19 -11.61 -3.56
N ILE A 40 14.70 -10.81 -2.62
CA ILE A 40 16.05 -10.97 -2.05
C ILE A 40 16.16 -12.26 -1.24
N ILE A 41 15.14 -12.57 -0.44
CA ILE A 41 15.09 -13.79 0.37
C ILE A 41 15.05 -15.03 -0.53
N SER A 42 14.24 -15.03 -1.59
CA SER A 42 14.12 -16.14 -2.55
C SER A 42 15.43 -16.44 -3.30
N LYS A 43 16.30 -15.44 -3.44
CA LYS A 43 17.66 -15.59 -3.99
C LYS A 43 18.68 -16.11 -2.97
N GLY A 44 18.25 -16.47 -1.77
CA GLY A 44 19.14 -16.95 -0.70
C GLY A 44 19.98 -15.86 -0.04
N LYS A 45 19.71 -14.58 -0.32
CA LYS A 45 20.46 -13.44 0.20
C LYS A 45 19.88 -12.89 1.52
N SER A 46 19.44 -13.78 2.41
CA SER A 46 18.85 -13.39 3.71
C SER A 46 19.76 -12.50 4.57
N ARG A 47 21.09 -12.59 4.38
CA ARG A 47 22.04 -11.68 5.04
C ARG A 47 21.86 -10.22 4.64
N ILE A 48 21.57 -9.95 3.35
CA ILE A 48 21.27 -8.59 2.86
C ILE A 48 19.98 -8.10 3.48
N TYR A 49 18.95 -8.96 3.51
CA TYR A 49 17.67 -8.64 4.15
C TYR A 49 17.85 -8.28 5.63
N MET A 50 18.59 -9.10 6.38
CA MET A 50 18.82 -8.88 7.81
C MET A 50 19.51 -7.53 8.07
N TRP A 51 20.64 -7.25 7.41
CA TRP A 51 21.38 -6.02 7.62
C TRP A 51 20.61 -4.78 7.20
N ASN A 52 19.87 -4.86 6.10
CA ASN A 52 19.05 -3.76 5.59
C ASN A 52 17.88 -3.45 6.54
N THR A 53 17.26 -4.47 7.11
CA THR A 53 16.18 -4.29 8.10
C THR A 53 16.72 -3.69 9.41
N ILE A 54 17.89 -4.14 9.89
CA ILE A 54 18.55 -3.58 11.08
C ILE A 54 18.89 -2.10 10.84
N ALA A 55 19.50 -1.78 9.71
CA ALA A 55 19.86 -0.41 9.34
C ALA A 55 18.62 0.50 9.29
N LEU A 56 17.54 0.05 8.65
CA LEU A 56 16.28 0.78 8.63
C LEU A 56 15.74 1.03 10.05
N GLY A 57 15.75 0.01 10.90
CA GLY A 57 15.31 0.14 12.29
C GLY A 57 16.10 1.18 13.09
N ILE A 58 17.43 1.18 12.95
CA ILE A 58 18.31 2.16 13.62
C ILE A 58 18.03 3.58 13.11
N ILE A 59 17.89 3.76 11.79
CA ILE A 59 17.63 5.06 11.18
C ILE A 59 16.24 5.58 11.58
N LEU A 60 15.23 4.73 11.59
CA LEU A 60 13.89 5.11 12.02
C LEU A 60 13.88 5.51 13.50
N LEU A 61 14.49 4.70 14.36
CA LEU A 61 14.52 4.98 15.79
C LEU A 61 15.27 6.29 16.08
N SER A 62 16.45 6.47 15.50
CA SER A 62 17.22 7.71 15.66
C SER A 62 16.50 8.93 15.09
N GLY A 63 15.89 8.81 13.90
CA GLY A 63 15.14 9.89 13.27
C GLY A 63 13.94 10.33 14.11
N VAL A 64 13.15 9.38 14.63
CA VAL A 64 12.00 9.66 15.49
C VAL A 64 12.45 10.29 16.82
N LEU A 65 13.53 9.80 17.43
CA LEU A 65 14.08 10.36 18.67
C LEU A 65 14.60 11.78 18.51
N LEU A 66 15.23 12.10 17.38
CA LEU A 66 15.71 13.46 17.09
C LEU A 66 14.57 14.48 16.94
N VAL A 67 13.43 14.04 16.44
CA VAL A 67 12.31 14.92 16.09
C VAL A 67 11.19 14.86 17.13
N HIS A 68 11.31 14.06 18.19
CA HIS A 68 10.25 13.89 19.20
C HIS A 68 9.76 15.23 19.81
N ALA A 69 10.66 16.21 19.97
CA ALA A 69 10.33 17.52 20.52
C ALA A 69 9.41 18.36 19.60
N HIS A 70 9.31 18.03 18.32
CA HIS A 70 8.48 18.74 17.34
C HIS A 70 7.05 18.19 17.22
N GLY A 71 6.71 17.19 18.04
CA GLY A 71 5.37 16.62 18.12
C GLY A 71 5.14 15.45 17.16
N ILE A 72 3.95 14.83 17.29
CA ILE A 72 3.60 13.56 16.62
C ILE A 72 3.58 13.66 15.09
N TYR A 73 3.20 14.79 14.53
CA TYR A 73 3.16 14.98 13.06
C TYR A 73 4.56 14.96 12.45
N ALA A 74 5.54 15.56 13.13
CA ALA A 74 6.93 15.56 12.70
C ALA A 74 7.53 14.15 12.78
N MET A 75 7.23 13.39 13.84
CA MET A 75 7.64 11.99 13.98
C MET A 75 7.05 11.12 12.86
N LEU A 76 5.77 11.31 12.53
CA LEU A 76 5.11 10.61 11.44
C LEU A 76 5.69 10.97 10.07
N ALA A 77 5.99 12.25 9.84
CA ALA A 77 6.61 12.69 8.60
C ALA A 77 7.97 12.04 8.39
N VAL A 78 8.79 11.97 9.44
CA VAL A 78 10.10 11.26 9.42
C VAL A 78 9.89 9.77 9.15
N TYR A 79 8.94 9.13 9.83
CA TYR A 79 8.63 7.71 9.63
C TYR A 79 8.25 7.41 8.18
N VAL A 80 7.29 8.15 7.63
CA VAL A 80 6.78 7.95 6.26
C VAL A 80 7.87 8.25 5.23
N SER A 81 8.57 9.36 5.38
CA SER A 81 9.64 9.75 4.45
C SER A 81 10.77 8.73 4.43
N THR A 82 11.19 8.25 5.61
CA THR A 82 12.24 7.24 5.71
C THR A 82 11.82 5.93 5.04
N ASN A 83 10.58 5.45 5.27
CA ASN A 83 10.10 4.22 4.63
C ASN A 83 10.04 4.35 3.09
N ILE A 84 9.57 5.48 2.57
CA ILE A 84 9.50 5.71 1.11
C ILE A 84 10.90 5.81 0.52
N LEU A 85 11.81 6.57 1.14
CA LEU A 85 13.19 6.68 0.67
C LEU A 85 13.94 5.35 0.76
N TRP A 86 13.67 4.55 1.79
CA TRP A 86 14.28 3.23 1.96
C TRP A 86 13.87 2.23 0.87
N LEU A 87 12.76 2.48 0.18
CA LEU A 87 12.37 1.71 -1.00
C LEU A 87 13.43 1.77 -2.11
N LEU A 88 14.13 2.91 -2.26
CA LEU A 88 15.23 3.05 -3.20
C LEU A 88 16.42 2.15 -2.82
N THR A 89 16.68 1.98 -1.54
CA THR A 89 17.71 1.06 -1.04
C THR A 89 17.35 -0.40 -1.38
N TRP A 90 16.10 -0.79 -1.16
CA TRP A 90 15.62 -2.12 -1.56
C TRP A 90 15.71 -2.32 -3.07
N HIS A 91 15.31 -1.31 -3.86
CA HIS A 91 15.42 -1.36 -5.30
C HIS A 91 16.88 -1.50 -5.78
N TYR A 92 17.83 -0.81 -5.13
CA TYR A 92 19.26 -0.93 -5.45
C TYR A 92 19.76 -2.37 -5.31
N PHE A 93 19.45 -3.05 -4.22
CA PHE A 93 19.84 -4.44 -4.01
C PHE A 93 19.16 -5.39 -5.01
N VAL A 94 17.89 -5.18 -5.32
CA VAL A 94 17.17 -5.95 -6.33
C VAL A 94 17.76 -5.74 -7.71
N TRP A 95 18.11 -4.50 -8.05
CA TRP A 95 18.80 -4.20 -9.32
C TRP A 95 20.15 -4.92 -9.42
N GLN A 96 20.93 -4.92 -8.36
CA GLN A 96 22.22 -5.61 -8.30
C GLN A 96 22.09 -7.14 -8.48
N GLU A 97 21.04 -7.75 -7.95
CA GLU A 97 20.84 -9.21 -7.96
C GLU A 97 20.16 -9.74 -9.23
N ILE A 98 19.30 -8.93 -9.85
CA ILE A 98 18.44 -9.39 -10.97
C ILE A 98 18.58 -8.51 -12.20
N GLY A 99 19.24 -7.36 -12.08
CA GLY A 99 19.32 -6.37 -13.17
C GLY A 99 18.00 -5.63 -13.43
N LEU A 100 17.04 -5.69 -12.52
CA LEU A 100 15.75 -5.02 -12.66
C LEU A 100 15.93 -3.50 -12.65
N LYS A 101 15.81 -2.88 -13.81
CA LYS A 101 15.90 -1.41 -13.93
C LYS A 101 14.65 -0.76 -13.33
N LEU A 102 14.83 0.33 -12.59
CA LEU A 102 13.74 1.10 -11.96
C LEU A 102 12.65 1.48 -12.97
N ARG A 103 13.03 1.79 -14.20
CA ARG A 103 12.08 2.12 -15.27
C ARG A 103 11.10 0.97 -15.56
N HIS A 104 11.57 -0.27 -15.60
CA HIS A 104 10.68 -1.41 -15.85
C HIS A 104 9.74 -1.63 -14.67
N ALA A 105 10.26 -1.59 -13.44
CA ALA A 105 9.42 -1.69 -12.24
C ALA A 105 8.35 -0.58 -12.17
N LEU A 106 8.69 0.66 -12.53
CA LEU A 106 7.74 1.76 -12.60
C LEU A 106 6.69 1.57 -13.70
N ILE A 107 7.10 1.12 -14.89
CA ILE A 107 6.17 0.86 -16.00
C ILE A 107 5.18 -0.24 -15.63
N ASP A 108 5.61 -1.26 -14.89
CA ASP A 108 4.74 -2.35 -14.46
C ASP A 108 3.75 -1.92 -13.36
N ILE A 109 4.17 -1.02 -12.45
CA ILE A 109 3.35 -0.54 -11.34
C ILE A 109 2.39 0.59 -11.77
N LEU A 110 2.83 1.46 -12.67
CA LEU A 110 2.12 2.68 -13.07
C LEU A 110 0.67 2.44 -13.54
N PRO A 111 0.37 1.45 -14.41
CA PRO A 111 -1.00 1.22 -14.86
C PRO A 111 -1.94 0.86 -13.70
N TYR A 112 -1.47 0.07 -12.73
CA TYR A 112 -2.28 -0.28 -11.56
C TYR A 112 -2.49 0.91 -10.63
N ALA A 113 -1.48 1.75 -10.46
CA ALA A 113 -1.57 2.98 -9.69
C ALA A 113 -2.55 3.98 -10.32
N VAL A 114 -2.52 4.13 -11.65
CA VAL A 114 -3.46 4.99 -12.40
C VAL A 114 -4.89 4.47 -12.27
N ILE A 115 -5.10 3.17 -12.43
CA ILE A 115 -6.43 2.55 -12.24
C ILE A 115 -6.93 2.80 -10.83
N ALA A 116 -6.12 2.55 -9.81
CA ALA A 116 -6.48 2.76 -8.41
C ALA A 116 -6.82 4.23 -8.12
N ALA A 117 -6.02 5.17 -8.63
CA ALA A 117 -6.27 6.60 -8.49
C ALA A 117 -7.57 7.03 -9.18
N THR A 118 -7.83 6.54 -10.39
CA THR A 118 -9.07 6.82 -11.14
C THR A 118 -10.29 6.29 -10.41
N VAL A 119 -10.25 5.05 -9.93
CA VAL A 119 -11.32 4.45 -9.13
C VAL A 119 -11.57 5.27 -7.87
N MET A 120 -10.51 5.69 -7.17
CA MET A 120 -10.62 6.52 -5.96
C MET A 120 -11.30 7.87 -6.24
N VAL A 121 -10.93 8.54 -7.33
CA VAL A 121 -11.53 9.82 -7.75
C VAL A 121 -13.01 9.64 -8.10
N ILE A 122 -13.35 8.64 -8.92
CA ILE A 122 -14.75 8.36 -9.31
C ILE A 122 -15.58 8.05 -8.07
N THR A 123 -15.08 7.17 -7.18
CA THR A 123 -15.77 6.80 -5.94
C THR A 123 -16.01 8.01 -5.05
N TYR A 124 -15.00 8.88 -4.90
CA TYR A 124 -15.13 10.10 -4.10
C TYR A 124 -16.24 11.02 -4.62
N TYR A 125 -16.26 11.32 -5.91
CA TYR A 125 -17.28 12.19 -6.50
C TYR A 125 -18.67 11.56 -6.47
N SER A 126 -18.80 10.26 -6.78
CA SER A 126 -20.10 9.56 -6.80
C SER A 126 -20.76 9.45 -5.43
N THR A 127 -19.96 9.39 -4.36
CA THR A 127 -20.50 9.21 -3.00
C THR A 127 -20.64 10.50 -2.22
N ARG A 128 -20.22 11.65 -2.78
CA ARG A 128 -20.25 12.96 -2.11
C ARG A 128 -21.68 13.42 -1.79
N SER A 129 -22.67 13.04 -2.61
CA SER A 129 -24.07 13.46 -2.47
C SER A 129 -24.86 12.65 -1.42
N ILE A 130 -24.26 11.62 -0.82
CA ILE A 130 -24.93 10.79 0.18
C ILE A 130 -24.78 11.43 1.54
N GLU A 131 -25.89 11.85 2.17
CA GLU A 131 -25.88 12.51 3.48
C GLU A 131 -25.64 11.53 4.63
N ASN A 132 -26.18 10.33 4.54
CA ASN A 132 -26.05 9.31 5.59
C ASN A 132 -24.63 8.72 5.61
N ILE A 133 -23.91 8.91 6.73
CA ILE A 133 -22.49 8.53 6.88
C ILE A 133 -22.26 7.04 6.73
N TYR A 134 -23.17 6.19 7.22
CA TYR A 134 -23.07 4.73 7.12
C TYR A 134 -23.26 4.27 5.67
N LEU A 135 -24.29 4.79 5.00
CA LEU A 135 -24.55 4.50 3.58
C LEU A 135 -23.41 5.02 2.70
N ARG A 136 -22.86 6.20 3.02
CA ARG A 136 -21.70 6.75 2.30
C ARG A 136 -20.49 5.85 2.41
N LEU A 137 -20.16 5.35 3.61
CA LEU A 137 -19.03 4.43 3.81
C LEU A 137 -19.25 3.09 3.08
N ALA A 138 -20.42 2.48 3.26
CA ALA A 138 -20.77 1.23 2.57
C ALA A 138 -20.72 1.37 1.05
N SER A 139 -21.32 2.44 0.50
CA SER A 139 -21.29 2.72 -0.94
C SER A 139 -19.88 2.95 -1.45
N LYS A 140 -19.01 3.64 -0.70
CA LYS A 140 -17.59 3.82 -1.07
C LYS A 140 -16.88 2.49 -1.20
N ILE A 141 -17.05 1.58 -0.23
CA ILE A 141 -16.38 0.28 -0.23
C ILE A 141 -16.88 -0.56 -1.41
N VAL A 142 -18.20 -0.70 -1.57
CA VAL A 142 -18.81 -1.51 -2.62
C VAL A 142 -18.48 -0.97 -4.02
N LEU A 143 -18.62 0.35 -4.21
CA LEU A 143 -18.34 0.99 -5.51
C LEU A 143 -16.86 0.90 -5.87
N ALA A 144 -15.95 1.17 -4.92
CA ALA A 144 -14.52 1.05 -5.15
C ALA A 144 -14.11 -0.38 -5.50
N ALA A 145 -14.63 -1.38 -4.78
CA ALA A 145 -14.38 -2.79 -5.06
C ALA A 145 -14.91 -3.20 -6.45
N ALA A 146 -16.16 -2.84 -6.77
CA ALA A 146 -16.77 -3.15 -8.06
C ALA A 146 -16.02 -2.49 -9.23
N LEU A 147 -15.70 -1.21 -9.12
CA LEU A 147 -14.95 -0.49 -10.16
C LEU A 147 -13.54 -1.04 -10.33
N TYR A 148 -12.85 -1.37 -9.23
CA TYR A 148 -11.51 -1.94 -9.28
C TYR A 148 -11.52 -3.31 -9.96
N VAL A 149 -12.44 -4.20 -9.60
CA VAL A 149 -12.60 -5.51 -10.23
C VAL A 149 -12.95 -5.36 -11.71
N ALA A 150 -13.87 -4.45 -12.06
CA ALA A 150 -14.24 -4.20 -13.46
C ALA A 150 -13.06 -3.65 -14.29
N ALA A 151 -12.29 -2.72 -13.73
CA ALA A 151 -11.10 -2.17 -14.39
C ALA A 151 -10.00 -3.22 -14.58
N MET A 152 -9.75 -4.07 -13.57
CA MET A 152 -8.80 -5.18 -13.68
C MET A 152 -9.24 -6.24 -14.69
N TRP A 153 -10.53 -6.50 -14.77
CA TRP A 153 -11.10 -7.41 -15.79
C TRP A 153 -10.92 -6.84 -17.20
N GLY A 154 -11.22 -5.54 -17.37
CA GLY A 154 -11.10 -4.84 -18.66
C GLY A 154 -9.66 -4.70 -19.16
N SER A 155 -8.69 -4.53 -18.25
CA SER A 155 -7.26 -4.41 -18.59
C SER A 155 -6.59 -5.73 -19.00
N ARG A 156 -7.35 -6.84 -19.04
CA ARG A 156 -6.84 -8.19 -19.36
C ARG A 156 -5.55 -8.57 -18.62
N SER A 157 -5.36 -8.05 -17.41
CA SER A 157 -4.19 -8.32 -16.59
C SER A 157 -3.98 -9.84 -16.45
N VAL A 158 -2.80 -10.31 -16.87
CA VAL A 158 -2.39 -11.73 -16.78
C VAL A 158 -2.45 -12.19 -15.33
N THR A 159 -1.98 -11.36 -14.41
CA THR A 159 -1.97 -11.62 -12.97
C THR A 159 -3.38 -11.85 -12.40
N PHE A 160 -4.38 -11.10 -12.88
CA PHE A 160 -5.76 -11.26 -12.42
C PHE A 160 -6.38 -12.58 -12.92
N LYS A 161 -6.10 -12.97 -14.17
CA LYS A 161 -6.55 -14.25 -14.73
C LYS A 161 -5.91 -15.43 -14.01
N GLU A 162 -4.62 -15.39 -13.76
CA GLU A 162 -3.90 -16.41 -13.01
C GLU A 162 -4.41 -16.55 -11.58
N SER A 163 -4.68 -15.44 -10.90
CA SER A 163 -5.25 -15.45 -9.55
C SER A 163 -6.63 -16.10 -9.53
N ILE A 164 -7.52 -15.76 -10.46
CA ILE A 164 -8.85 -16.37 -10.55
C ILE A 164 -8.74 -17.87 -10.87
N GLN A 165 -7.90 -18.25 -11.83
CA GLN A 165 -7.68 -19.66 -12.17
C GLN A 165 -7.15 -20.47 -10.98
N TYR A 166 -6.26 -19.89 -10.17
CA TYR A 166 -5.74 -20.52 -8.97
C TYR A 166 -6.86 -20.78 -7.94
N PHE A 167 -7.73 -19.82 -7.71
CA PHE A 167 -8.87 -19.98 -6.79
C PHE A 167 -9.88 -21.01 -7.28
N ILE A 168 -10.18 -21.02 -8.58
CA ILE A 168 -11.12 -21.99 -9.18
C ILE A 168 -10.52 -23.41 -9.12
N LYS A 169 -9.24 -23.55 -9.44
CA LYS A 169 -8.55 -24.86 -9.46
C LYS A 169 -8.39 -25.44 -8.06
N LYS A 170 -8.17 -24.60 -7.03
CA LYS A 170 -8.11 -25.05 -5.63
C LYS A 170 -9.44 -25.62 -5.15
N LYS A 171 -10.57 -25.07 -5.62
CA LYS A 171 -11.91 -25.54 -5.25
C LYS A 171 -12.24 -26.92 -5.88
N THR A 172 -11.54 -27.32 -6.95
CA THR A 172 -11.77 -28.58 -7.66
C THR A 172 -10.88 -29.73 -7.12
N HIS A 173 -9.88 -29.42 -6.27
CA HIS A 173 -8.93 -30.37 -5.72
C HIS A 173 -9.00 -30.57 -4.21
N GLU A 174 -10.11 -30.24 -3.53
CA GLU A 174 -10.37 -30.75 -2.18
C GLU A 174 -10.92 -32.16 -2.30
N PRO A 175 -10.15 -33.22 -1.92
CA PRO A 175 -10.70 -34.58 -1.82
C PRO A 175 -11.59 -34.63 -0.59
N GLN A 176 -12.77 -35.24 -0.78
CA GLN A 176 -13.68 -35.66 0.28
C GLN A 176 -13.00 -36.65 1.22
#